data_bfc9383a238f48e6d21e955b82fbb67a
#
_entry.id   bfc9383a238f48e6d21e955b82fbb67a
#
_cell.length_a   1.000
_cell.length_b   1.000
_cell.length_c   1.000
_cell.angle_alpha   90.00
_cell.angle_beta   90.00
_cell.angle_gamma   90.00
#
_symmetry.space_group_name_H-M   'P 1'
#
loop_
_entity.id
_entity.type
_entity.pdbx_description
1 polymer ?
#
loop_
_entity_poly.entity_id
_entity_poly.type
_entity_poly.pdbx_seq_one_letter_code
_entity_poly.pdbx_strand_id
1 'polypeptide(L)'
;MKRTPSGLNLLVGIDKPCGMTSHDVVNKVRRALGERRVGHAGTLDPFASGILVVGVGQATRLMQYATSDFKSYTARISWGMETLTDDLEGEVRCEAPVPEAVLDQEYATAALERLSRQTEQVPPAFSAIKVDGVRAYSEARKGHEVELAARPIEVRQAELLAMGVDERGPWWDVDFTVSKGTYIRALARDLGRMCESAAYLSALSRTSSGKVDRSSCMSLSELEQ
;
A
#
# COMPACT_ATOMS: atom_id res chain seq x y z
N MET A 1 0.40 37.30 8.15
CA MET A 1 -1.08 37.36 8.18
C MET A 1 -1.61 35.98 8.60
N LYS A 2 -2.43 35.89 9.64
CA LYS A 2 -3.19 34.69 9.99
C LYS A 2 -4.31 34.57 8.96
N ARG A 3 -4.21 33.60 8.02
CA ARG A 3 -5.32 33.28 7.13
C ARG A 3 -6.49 32.78 7.98
N THR A 4 -7.66 33.37 7.79
CA THR A 4 -8.92 32.89 8.37
C THR A 4 -9.16 31.46 7.89
N PRO A 5 -9.60 30.52 8.75
CA PRO A 5 -9.97 29.17 8.30
C PRO A 5 -11.02 29.26 7.18
N SER A 6 -10.92 28.40 6.18
CA SER A 6 -11.84 28.38 5.02
C SER A 6 -13.30 28.08 5.42
N GLY A 7 -13.50 27.53 6.62
CA GLY A 7 -14.79 27.03 7.08
C GLY A 7 -15.21 25.69 6.45
N LEU A 8 -14.40 25.15 5.54
CA LEU A 8 -14.67 23.87 4.88
C LEU A 8 -14.49 22.71 5.85
N ASN A 9 -15.44 21.79 5.84
CA ASN A 9 -15.43 20.56 6.65
C ASN A 9 -15.94 19.41 5.79
N LEU A 10 -15.03 18.68 5.15
CA LEU A 10 -15.40 17.61 4.22
C LEU A 10 -14.39 16.46 4.23
N LEU A 11 -14.85 15.29 3.79
CA LEU A 11 -14.03 14.16 3.40
C LEU A 11 -14.04 14.10 1.87
N VAL A 12 -12.88 13.94 1.26
CA VAL A 12 -12.73 13.83 -0.18
C VAL A 12 -11.85 12.63 -0.53
N GLY A 13 -12.27 11.85 -1.51
CA GLY A 13 -11.46 10.83 -2.14
C GLY A 13 -10.57 11.48 -3.22
N ILE A 14 -9.27 11.25 -3.15
CA ILE A 14 -8.31 11.69 -4.17
C ILE A 14 -7.72 10.46 -4.85
N ASP A 15 -7.77 10.41 -6.18
CA ASP A 15 -7.00 9.43 -6.96
C ASP A 15 -5.54 9.88 -7.00
N LYS A 16 -4.72 9.32 -6.10
CA LYS A 16 -3.31 9.68 -5.97
C LYS A 16 -2.53 9.08 -7.14
N PRO A 17 -1.79 9.88 -7.92
CA PRO A 17 -0.90 9.35 -8.94
C PRO A 17 0.34 8.68 -8.31
N CYS A 18 1.03 7.83 -9.10
CA CYS A 18 2.36 7.33 -8.77
C CYS A 18 3.38 8.47 -8.66
N GLY A 19 4.50 8.21 -7.96
CA GLY A 19 5.63 9.15 -7.83
C GLY A 19 5.41 10.28 -6.82
N MET A 20 4.31 10.25 -6.07
CA MET A 20 3.93 11.29 -5.11
C MET A 20 3.63 10.68 -3.75
N THR A 21 4.12 11.28 -2.67
CA THR A 21 3.77 10.85 -1.31
C THR A 21 2.33 11.23 -0.95
N SER A 22 1.73 10.51 -0.01
CA SER A 22 0.43 10.89 0.54
C SER A 22 0.44 12.29 1.17
N HIS A 23 1.59 12.73 1.68
CA HIS A 23 1.74 14.08 2.25
C HIS A 23 1.77 15.17 1.18
N ASP A 24 2.33 14.89 0.00
CA ASP A 24 2.30 15.82 -1.13
C ASP A 24 0.87 16.08 -1.59
N VAL A 25 0.03 15.03 -1.64
CA VAL A 25 -1.40 15.16 -1.91
C VAL A 25 -2.06 16.06 -0.88
N VAL A 26 -1.80 15.84 0.42
CA VAL A 26 -2.32 16.71 1.49
C VAL A 26 -1.90 18.16 1.28
N ASN A 27 -0.65 18.42 0.87
CA ASN A 27 -0.16 19.78 0.61
C ASN A 27 -0.83 20.42 -0.62
N LYS A 28 -1.15 19.63 -1.65
CA LYS A 28 -1.92 20.12 -2.81
C LYS A 28 -3.35 20.49 -2.39
N VAL A 29 -4.03 19.62 -1.64
CA VAL A 29 -5.39 19.89 -1.12
C VAL A 29 -5.38 21.15 -0.22
N ARG A 30 -4.38 21.32 0.66
CA ARG A 30 -4.23 22.51 1.48
C ARG A 30 -4.15 23.79 0.65
N ARG A 31 -3.41 23.76 -0.45
CA ARG A 31 -3.24 24.92 -1.35
C ARG A 31 -4.51 25.24 -2.10
N ALA A 32 -5.10 24.22 -2.73
CA ALA A 32 -6.31 24.36 -3.54
C ALA A 32 -7.49 24.92 -2.72
N LEU A 33 -7.70 24.40 -1.50
CA LEU A 33 -8.82 24.77 -0.65
C LEU A 33 -8.52 25.94 0.33
N GLY A 34 -7.28 26.42 0.39
CA GLY A 34 -6.88 27.48 1.33
C GLY A 34 -7.00 27.07 2.81
N GLU A 35 -7.10 25.75 3.11
CA GLU A 35 -7.32 25.24 4.45
C GLU A 35 -6.03 24.57 5.00
N ARG A 36 -5.63 24.93 6.23
CA ARG A 36 -4.44 24.38 6.87
C ARG A 36 -4.66 23.01 7.49
N ARG A 37 -5.85 22.80 8.04
CA ARG A 37 -6.22 21.55 8.70
C ARG A 37 -6.65 20.56 7.62
N VAL A 38 -5.67 19.83 7.08
CA VAL A 38 -5.89 18.75 6.11
C VAL A 38 -5.01 17.56 6.52
N GLY A 39 -5.55 16.38 6.44
CA GLY A 39 -4.84 15.13 6.73
C GLY A 39 -5.39 13.99 5.87
N HIS A 40 -4.73 12.84 5.87
CA HIS A 40 -5.18 11.65 5.11
C HIS A 40 -5.41 10.44 6.00
N ALA A 41 -6.26 9.52 5.56
CA ALA A 41 -6.55 8.24 6.20
C ALA A 41 -5.88 7.09 5.45
N GLY A 42 -4.81 6.54 6.04
CA GLY A 42 -4.06 5.42 5.48
C GLY A 42 -3.07 5.85 4.37
N THR A 43 -1.79 5.78 4.71
CA THR A 43 -0.70 6.09 3.79
C THR A 43 -0.73 5.19 2.56
N LEU A 44 -0.40 5.75 1.40
CA LEU A 44 0.03 5.05 0.20
C LEU A 44 1.51 5.38 -0.03
N ASP A 45 2.27 4.37 -0.38
CA ASP A 45 3.69 4.53 -0.74
C ASP A 45 3.84 5.40 -2.01
N PRO A 46 5.00 6.02 -2.27
CA PRO A 46 5.18 6.90 -3.42
C PRO A 46 4.92 6.22 -4.76
N PHE A 47 5.41 5.00 -4.94
CA PHE A 47 5.22 4.22 -6.17
C PHE A 47 3.76 3.74 -6.36
N ALA A 48 2.97 3.69 -5.28
CA ALA A 48 1.57 3.25 -5.34
C ALA A 48 0.64 4.37 -5.83
N SER A 49 -0.46 3.97 -6.48
CA SER A 49 -1.53 4.86 -6.93
C SER A 49 -2.87 4.56 -6.26
N GLY A 50 -3.89 5.33 -6.59
CA GLY A 50 -5.28 5.07 -6.25
C GLY A 50 -5.79 5.84 -5.05
N ILE A 51 -6.82 5.34 -4.43
CA ILE A 51 -7.69 6.07 -3.52
C ILE A 51 -6.99 6.50 -2.24
N LEU A 52 -6.91 7.81 -2.01
CA LEU A 52 -6.47 8.42 -0.76
C LEU A 52 -7.60 9.25 -0.17
N VAL A 53 -8.15 8.83 0.95
CA VAL A 53 -9.18 9.59 1.66
C VAL A 53 -8.52 10.73 2.44
N VAL A 54 -8.95 11.96 2.16
CA VAL A 54 -8.41 13.19 2.73
C VAL A 54 -9.51 13.90 3.52
N GLY A 55 -9.20 14.27 4.76
CA GLY A 55 -10.08 15.07 5.61
C GLY A 55 -9.65 16.52 5.62
N VAL A 56 -10.61 17.44 5.53
CA VAL A 56 -10.43 18.89 5.49
C VAL A 56 -11.16 19.53 6.67
N GLY A 57 -10.54 20.49 7.33
CA GLY A 57 -11.11 21.20 8.47
C GLY A 57 -11.41 20.29 9.67
N GLN A 58 -12.56 20.41 10.27
CA GLN A 58 -12.97 19.59 11.42
C GLN A 58 -13.16 18.10 11.03
N ALA A 59 -13.42 17.79 9.75
CA ALA A 59 -13.57 16.43 9.28
C ALA A 59 -12.29 15.59 9.45
N THR A 60 -11.11 16.21 9.65
CA THR A 60 -9.90 15.50 10.04
C THR A 60 -10.08 14.66 11.31
N ARG A 61 -10.97 15.00 12.20
CA ARG A 61 -11.30 14.24 13.41
C ARG A 61 -12.10 12.96 13.10
N LEU A 62 -12.83 12.95 11.99
CA LEU A 62 -13.61 11.79 11.55
C LEU A 62 -12.75 10.72 10.86
N MET A 63 -11.52 11.05 10.50
CA MET A 63 -10.65 10.13 9.75
C MET A 63 -10.33 8.85 10.51
N GLN A 64 -10.31 8.87 11.84
CA GLN A 64 -10.18 7.67 12.66
C GLN A 64 -11.34 6.67 12.45
N TYR A 65 -12.53 7.17 12.08
CA TYR A 65 -13.72 6.37 11.75
C TYR A 65 -13.83 6.08 10.24
N ALA A 66 -13.25 6.94 9.41
CA ALA A 66 -13.19 6.75 7.96
C ALA A 66 -12.07 5.79 7.52
N THR A 67 -11.13 5.46 8.42
CA THR A 67 -10.23 4.32 8.23
C THR A 67 -11.04 3.05 8.38
N SER A 68 -11.73 2.66 7.33
CA SER A 68 -12.49 1.42 7.30
C SER A 68 -11.60 0.24 7.64
N ASP A 69 -12.24 -0.82 8.12
CA ASP A 69 -11.52 -2.02 8.50
C ASP A 69 -10.84 -2.72 7.32
N PHE A 70 -11.39 -2.58 6.09
CA PHE A 70 -10.89 -3.22 4.88
C PHE A 70 -10.52 -2.22 3.78
N LYS A 71 -9.50 -2.62 2.99
CA LYS A 71 -9.05 -1.92 1.79
C LYS A 71 -8.81 -2.93 0.68
N SER A 72 -9.14 -2.56 -0.54
CA SER A 72 -8.86 -3.39 -1.71
C SER A 72 -7.76 -2.78 -2.56
N TYR A 73 -6.98 -3.66 -3.18
CA TYR A 73 -5.81 -3.29 -3.96
C TYR A 73 -5.68 -4.21 -5.16
N THR A 74 -5.31 -3.65 -6.31
CA THR A 74 -4.69 -4.41 -7.39
C THR A 74 -3.18 -4.29 -7.26
N ALA A 75 -2.48 -5.41 -7.23
CA ALA A 75 -1.06 -5.50 -6.95
C ALA A 75 -0.35 -6.34 -8.02
N ARG A 76 0.78 -5.86 -8.56
CA ARG A 76 1.68 -6.68 -9.36
C ARG A 76 2.80 -7.21 -8.49
N ILE A 77 2.90 -8.52 -8.41
CA ILE A 77 3.94 -9.27 -7.71
C ILE A 77 4.91 -9.79 -8.76
N SER A 78 6.17 -9.39 -8.69
CA SER A 78 7.26 -9.87 -9.55
C SER A 78 8.11 -10.86 -8.79
N TRP A 79 8.53 -11.92 -9.48
CA TRP A 79 9.23 -13.07 -8.92
C TRP A 79 10.71 -13.05 -9.16
N GLY A 80 11.47 -13.80 -8.36
CA GLY A 80 12.89 -14.05 -8.53
C GLY A 80 13.81 -13.25 -7.61
N MET A 81 13.31 -12.21 -6.95
CA MET A 81 14.10 -11.41 -5.99
C MET A 81 13.26 -10.88 -4.83
N GLU A 82 13.90 -10.63 -3.70
CA GLU A 82 13.41 -9.76 -2.62
C GLU A 82 14.22 -8.46 -2.61
N THR A 83 13.57 -7.36 -2.26
CA THR A 83 14.23 -6.07 -2.04
C THR A 83 14.17 -5.66 -0.57
N LEU A 84 15.02 -4.71 -0.16
CA LEU A 84 15.06 -4.22 1.21
C LEU A 84 13.75 -3.53 1.65
N THR A 85 12.98 -3.00 0.69
CA THR A 85 11.70 -2.32 0.94
C THR A 85 10.48 -3.20 0.68
N ASP A 86 10.68 -4.46 0.24
CA ASP A 86 9.66 -5.38 -0.25
C ASP A 86 8.90 -4.84 -1.49
N ASP A 87 9.44 -3.78 -2.17
CA ASP A 87 8.90 -3.16 -3.37
C ASP A 87 9.99 -2.79 -4.39
N LEU A 88 9.58 -2.25 -5.53
CA LEU A 88 10.47 -1.95 -6.67
C LEU A 88 11.49 -0.82 -6.40
N GLU A 89 11.33 -0.03 -5.32
CA GLU A 89 12.22 1.10 -5.02
C GLU A 89 13.43 0.69 -4.18
N GLY A 90 13.41 -0.52 -3.58
CA GLY A 90 14.49 -1.03 -2.74
C GLY A 90 15.61 -1.69 -3.51
N GLU A 91 16.82 -1.64 -2.93
CA GLU A 91 17.96 -2.45 -3.41
C GLU A 91 17.63 -3.94 -3.26
N VAL A 92 18.17 -4.77 -4.15
CA VAL A 92 18.01 -6.23 -4.11
C VAL A 92 18.65 -6.77 -2.83
N ARG A 93 17.87 -7.48 -2.05
CA ARG A 93 18.29 -8.16 -0.81
C ARG A 93 18.81 -9.57 -1.10
N CYS A 94 18.07 -10.32 -1.89
CA CYS A 94 18.43 -11.64 -2.35
C CYS A 94 17.69 -11.99 -3.65
N GLU A 95 18.27 -12.94 -4.37
CA GLU A 95 17.67 -13.58 -5.53
C GLU A 95 17.42 -15.05 -5.24
N ALA A 96 16.38 -15.62 -5.84
CA ALA A 96 16.05 -17.03 -5.72
C ALA A 96 15.51 -17.57 -7.05
N PRO A 97 15.74 -18.85 -7.36
CA PRO A 97 15.14 -19.50 -8.51
C PRO A 97 13.61 -19.39 -8.46
N VAL A 98 12.99 -19.22 -9.63
CA VAL A 98 11.52 -19.20 -9.74
C VAL A 98 11.06 -20.56 -10.24
N PRO A 99 10.21 -21.29 -9.49
CA PRO A 99 9.64 -22.55 -9.95
C PRO A 99 8.83 -22.35 -11.24
N GLU A 100 8.93 -23.27 -12.19
CA GLU A 100 8.13 -23.23 -13.42
C GLU A 100 6.61 -23.21 -13.14
N ALA A 101 6.20 -23.85 -12.05
CA ALA A 101 4.82 -23.86 -11.58
C ALA A 101 4.23 -22.48 -11.31
N VAL A 102 5.05 -21.44 -11.13
CA VAL A 102 4.59 -20.04 -10.97
C VAL A 102 3.81 -19.55 -12.20
N LEU A 103 4.01 -20.17 -13.37
CA LEU A 103 3.25 -19.87 -14.59
C LEU A 103 2.01 -20.78 -14.79
N ASP A 104 1.71 -21.61 -13.80
CA ASP A 104 0.50 -22.44 -13.79
C ASP A 104 -0.60 -21.78 -12.97
N GLN A 105 -1.80 -21.68 -13.55
CA GLN A 105 -2.93 -20.99 -12.94
C GLN A 105 -3.50 -21.73 -11.71
N GLU A 106 -3.49 -23.07 -11.72
CA GLU A 106 -3.98 -23.84 -10.58
C GLU A 106 -3.02 -23.71 -9.41
N TYR A 107 -1.70 -23.75 -9.68
CA TYR A 107 -0.68 -23.49 -8.67
C TYR A 107 -0.81 -22.10 -8.07
N ALA A 108 -0.97 -21.07 -8.90
CA ALA A 108 -1.12 -19.70 -8.45
C ALA A 108 -2.37 -19.51 -7.57
N THR A 109 -3.50 -20.08 -7.99
CA THR A 109 -4.75 -20.06 -7.21
C THR A 109 -4.56 -20.72 -5.85
N ALA A 110 -3.97 -21.92 -5.80
CA ALA A 110 -3.69 -22.62 -4.55
C ALA A 110 -2.72 -21.87 -3.63
N ALA A 111 -1.70 -21.22 -4.19
CA ALA A 111 -0.76 -20.39 -3.42
C ALA A 111 -1.46 -19.17 -2.81
N LEU A 112 -2.32 -18.49 -3.56
CA LEU A 112 -3.09 -17.34 -3.07
C LEU A 112 -4.13 -17.74 -2.02
N GLU A 113 -4.78 -18.90 -2.17
CA GLU A 113 -5.65 -19.45 -1.13
C GLU A 113 -4.87 -19.76 0.16
N ARG A 114 -3.65 -20.28 0.05
CA ARG A 114 -2.78 -20.51 1.21
C ARG A 114 -2.38 -19.20 1.87
N LEU A 115 -2.02 -18.17 1.08
CA LEU A 115 -1.69 -16.83 1.56
C LEU A 115 -2.88 -16.19 2.28
N SER A 116 -4.09 -16.37 1.78
CA SER A 116 -5.31 -15.80 2.39
C SER A 116 -5.62 -16.35 3.79
N ARG A 117 -5.04 -17.49 4.17
CA ARG A 117 -5.16 -18.06 5.52
C ARG A 117 -4.15 -17.48 6.52
N GLN A 118 -3.27 -16.58 6.08
CA GLN A 118 -2.32 -15.92 6.95
C GLN A 118 -3.05 -14.97 7.92
N THR A 119 -2.82 -15.16 9.23
CA THR A 119 -3.46 -14.37 10.28
C THR A 119 -2.51 -13.36 10.94
N GLU A 120 -1.22 -13.47 10.65
CA GLU A 120 -0.17 -12.60 11.17
C GLU A 120 0.81 -12.23 10.07
N GLN A 121 1.44 -11.07 10.18
CA GLN A 121 2.42 -10.57 9.23
C GLN A 121 3.53 -9.81 9.94
N VAL A 122 4.77 -10.05 9.57
CA VAL A 122 5.90 -9.18 9.93
C VAL A 122 5.92 -8.00 8.94
N PRO A 123 5.69 -6.77 9.41
CA PRO A 123 5.68 -5.59 8.54
C PRO A 123 7.04 -5.36 7.85
N PRO A 124 7.08 -4.61 6.73
CA PRO A 124 8.33 -4.19 6.13
C PRO A 124 9.17 -3.34 7.11
N ALA A 125 10.49 -3.46 7.07
CA ALA A 125 11.38 -2.60 7.85
C ALA A 125 11.17 -1.11 7.51
N PHE A 126 10.89 -0.82 6.24
CA PHE A 126 10.54 0.51 5.75
C PHE A 126 9.06 0.82 5.96
N SER A 127 8.65 0.94 7.22
CA SER A 127 7.26 1.25 7.61
C SER A 127 7.18 2.41 8.60
N ALA A 128 5.99 2.98 8.75
CA ALA A 128 5.71 4.06 9.70
C ALA A 128 5.54 3.57 11.15
N ILE A 129 5.74 2.28 11.40
CA ILE A 129 5.65 1.66 12.72
C ILE A 129 6.72 2.24 13.63
N LYS A 130 6.35 2.47 14.89
CA LYS A 130 7.29 2.93 15.92
C LYS A 130 7.76 1.76 16.77
N VAL A 131 9.07 1.64 16.92
CA VAL A 131 9.74 0.77 17.89
C VAL A 131 10.49 1.68 18.85
N ASP A 132 10.21 1.60 20.14
CA ASP A 132 10.79 2.44 21.18
C ASP A 132 10.67 3.96 20.91
N GLY A 133 9.55 4.37 20.32
CA GLY A 133 9.28 5.77 20.00
C GLY A 133 9.88 6.26 18.69
N VAL A 134 10.78 5.51 18.05
CA VAL A 134 11.42 5.82 16.78
C VAL A 134 10.71 5.09 15.63
N ARG A 135 10.55 5.74 14.48
CA ARG A 135 9.94 5.10 13.31
C ARG A 135 10.91 4.08 12.70
N ALA A 136 10.45 2.86 12.43
CA ALA A 136 11.23 1.80 11.80
C ALA A 136 11.91 2.27 10.50
N TYR A 137 11.18 2.99 9.65
CA TYR A 137 11.71 3.64 8.45
C TYR A 137 12.94 4.51 8.69
N SER A 138 13.00 5.25 9.81
CA SER A 138 14.12 6.15 10.12
C SER A 138 15.38 5.37 10.48
N GLU A 139 15.25 4.24 11.13
CA GLU A 139 16.38 3.36 11.48
C GLU A 139 16.83 2.53 10.29
N ALA A 140 15.89 1.98 9.52
CA ALA A 140 16.21 1.24 8.29
C ALA A 140 16.99 2.10 7.28
N ARG A 141 16.65 3.40 7.14
CA ARG A 141 17.42 4.33 6.29
C ARG A 141 18.86 4.58 6.76
N LYS A 142 19.15 4.38 8.05
CA LYS A 142 20.51 4.49 8.58
C LYS A 142 21.30 3.19 8.44
N GLY A 143 20.69 2.17 7.82
CA GLY A 143 21.27 0.83 7.70
C GLY A 143 21.18 -0.01 8.97
N HIS A 144 20.39 0.42 9.96
CA HIS A 144 20.16 -0.37 11.16
C HIS A 144 19.14 -1.47 10.87
N GLU A 145 19.44 -2.68 11.30
CA GLU A 145 18.50 -3.79 11.24
C GLU A 145 17.36 -3.55 12.23
N VAL A 146 16.12 -3.58 11.74
CA VAL A 146 14.93 -3.34 12.58
C VAL A 146 14.12 -4.61 12.65
N GLU A 147 14.15 -5.28 13.80
CA GLU A 147 13.25 -6.39 14.06
C GLU A 147 11.85 -5.87 14.42
N LEU A 148 10.86 -6.26 13.62
CA LEU A 148 9.46 -5.94 13.85
C LEU A 148 8.70 -7.18 14.29
N ALA A 149 7.92 -7.04 15.36
CA ALA A 149 7.03 -8.11 15.80
C ALA A 149 5.92 -8.34 14.77
N ALA A 150 5.54 -9.59 14.58
CA ALA A 150 4.37 -9.97 13.79
C ALA A 150 3.12 -9.28 14.35
N ARG A 151 2.19 -8.93 13.47
CA ARG A 151 0.94 -8.26 13.80
C ARG A 151 -0.23 -8.98 13.18
N PRO A 152 -1.38 -9.03 13.87
CA PRO A 152 -2.56 -9.65 13.32
C PRO A 152 -3.04 -8.93 12.07
N ILE A 153 -3.38 -9.71 11.06
CA ILE A 153 -3.96 -9.28 9.79
C ILE A 153 -5.13 -10.20 9.42
N GLU A 154 -5.94 -9.73 8.47
CA GLU A 154 -6.93 -10.56 7.79
C GLU A 154 -6.81 -10.31 6.28
N VAL A 155 -6.59 -11.36 5.51
CA VAL A 155 -6.66 -11.37 4.05
C VAL A 155 -8.00 -11.98 3.68
N ARG A 156 -8.98 -11.13 3.40
CA ARG A 156 -10.35 -11.57 3.07
C ARG A 156 -10.46 -12.12 1.66
N GLN A 157 -9.65 -11.58 0.74
CA GLN A 157 -9.60 -11.97 -0.66
C GLN A 157 -8.17 -11.85 -1.17
N ALA A 158 -7.74 -12.84 -1.94
CA ALA A 158 -6.54 -12.83 -2.76
C ALA A 158 -6.87 -13.60 -4.05
N GLU A 159 -7.12 -12.88 -5.13
CA GLU A 159 -7.59 -13.44 -6.40
C GLU A 159 -6.61 -13.10 -7.52
N LEU A 160 -6.23 -14.12 -8.29
CA LEU A 160 -5.40 -13.94 -9.47
C LEU A 160 -6.20 -13.28 -10.59
N LEU A 161 -5.74 -12.12 -11.06
CA LEU A 161 -6.34 -11.43 -12.20
C LEU A 161 -5.66 -11.82 -13.52
N ALA A 162 -4.33 -11.88 -13.50
CA ALA A 162 -3.51 -12.22 -14.65
C ALA A 162 -2.14 -12.71 -14.20
N MET A 163 -1.45 -13.41 -15.09
CA MET A 163 -0.04 -13.79 -14.93
C MET A 163 0.68 -13.72 -16.27
N GLY A 164 1.98 -13.60 -16.23
CA GLY A 164 2.80 -13.56 -17.45
C GLY A 164 4.28 -13.46 -17.14
N VAL A 165 5.05 -13.21 -18.18
CA VAL A 165 6.49 -12.97 -18.12
C VAL A 165 6.78 -11.67 -18.86
N ASP A 166 7.59 -10.80 -18.28
CA ASP A 166 8.14 -9.62 -18.90
C ASP A 166 9.69 -9.61 -18.79
N GLU A 167 10.31 -8.49 -19.07
CA GLU A 167 11.79 -8.33 -19.00
C GLU A 167 12.38 -8.54 -17.59
N ARG A 168 11.54 -8.44 -16.54
CA ARG A 168 11.91 -8.65 -15.14
C ARG A 168 11.65 -10.07 -14.66
N GLY A 169 11.10 -10.93 -15.53
CA GLY A 169 10.73 -12.30 -15.21
C GLY A 169 9.23 -12.51 -15.03
N PRO A 170 8.84 -13.61 -14.39
CA PRO A 170 7.43 -13.91 -14.11
C PRO A 170 6.79 -12.89 -13.19
N TRP A 171 5.48 -12.67 -13.40
CA TRP A 171 4.68 -11.77 -12.57
C TRP A 171 3.23 -12.25 -12.44
N TRP A 172 2.59 -11.87 -11.32
CA TRP A 172 1.15 -12.02 -11.09
C TRP A 172 0.52 -10.66 -10.80
N ASP A 173 -0.63 -10.39 -11.42
CA ASP A 173 -1.56 -9.34 -11.00
C ASP A 173 -2.61 -9.98 -10.10
N VAL A 174 -2.75 -9.45 -8.90
CA VAL A 174 -3.59 -10.01 -7.83
C VAL A 174 -4.51 -8.92 -7.27
N ASP A 175 -5.79 -9.25 -7.10
CA ASP A 175 -6.71 -8.42 -6.33
C ASP A 175 -6.72 -8.87 -4.88
N PHE A 176 -6.44 -7.93 -3.97
CA PHE A 176 -6.44 -8.16 -2.54
C PHE A 176 -7.51 -7.35 -1.85
N THR A 177 -8.24 -7.96 -0.90
CA THR A 177 -9.04 -7.26 0.11
C THR A 177 -8.50 -7.63 1.48
N VAL A 178 -7.98 -6.65 2.22
CA VAL A 178 -7.24 -6.87 3.47
C VAL A 178 -7.69 -5.93 4.59
N SER A 179 -7.50 -6.37 5.82
CA SER A 179 -7.72 -5.55 7.01
C SER A 179 -6.76 -4.35 7.09
N LYS A 180 -7.13 -3.34 7.85
CA LYS A 180 -6.24 -2.20 8.13
C LYS A 180 -4.92 -2.67 8.75
N GLY A 181 -3.83 -2.05 8.34
CA GLY A 181 -2.50 -2.36 8.88
C GLY A 181 -1.78 -3.49 8.14
N THR A 182 -2.45 -4.19 7.23
CA THR A 182 -1.83 -5.16 6.33
C THR A 182 -0.97 -4.42 5.29
N TYR A 183 0.24 -4.90 5.08
CA TYR A 183 1.18 -4.39 4.07
C TYR A 183 1.18 -5.33 2.86
N ILE A 184 0.71 -4.84 1.72
CA ILE A 184 0.70 -5.64 0.47
C ILE A 184 2.13 -6.00 0.05
N ARG A 185 3.11 -5.14 0.31
CA ARG A 185 4.54 -5.42 0.10
C ARG A 185 5.00 -6.67 0.85
N ALA A 186 4.64 -6.77 2.12
CA ALA A 186 5.00 -7.95 2.91
C ALA A 186 4.21 -9.20 2.47
N LEU A 187 2.97 -9.07 1.97
CA LEU A 187 2.26 -10.21 1.36
C LEU A 187 2.98 -10.73 0.11
N ALA A 188 3.51 -9.84 -0.73
CA ALA A 188 4.30 -10.24 -1.90
C ALA A 188 5.57 -11.01 -1.48
N ARG A 189 6.34 -10.50 -0.52
CA ARG A 189 7.50 -11.18 0.06
C ARG A 189 7.12 -12.55 0.65
N ASP A 190 6.08 -12.57 1.48
CA ASP A 190 5.66 -13.79 2.18
C ASP A 190 5.17 -14.85 1.18
N LEU A 191 4.49 -14.44 0.08
CA LEU A 191 4.11 -15.31 -1.02
C LEU A 191 5.33 -15.91 -1.71
N GLY A 192 6.36 -15.12 -2.02
CA GLY A 192 7.61 -15.59 -2.61
C GLY A 192 8.23 -16.69 -1.76
N ARG A 193 8.40 -16.43 -0.46
CA ARG A 193 8.96 -17.39 0.51
C ARG A 193 8.12 -18.65 0.65
N MET A 194 6.79 -18.49 0.65
CA MET A 194 5.84 -19.61 0.73
C MET A 194 5.93 -20.55 -0.48
N CYS A 195 6.34 -20.03 -1.62
CA CYS A 195 6.57 -20.77 -2.86
C CYS A 195 8.04 -21.18 -3.08
N GLU A 196 8.87 -21.17 -2.02
CA GLU A 196 10.30 -21.51 -2.07
C GLU A 196 11.09 -20.67 -3.08
N SER A 197 10.71 -19.40 -3.24
CA SER A 197 11.30 -18.42 -4.13
C SER A 197 11.42 -17.07 -3.44
N ALA A 198 11.64 -16.04 -4.21
CA ALA A 198 11.64 -14.64 -3.78
C ALA A 198 10.63 -13.85 -4.61
N ALA A 199 9.97 -12.86 -4.00
CA ALA A 199 9.07 -11.98 -4.72
C ALA A 199 9.02 -10.59 -4.06
N TYR A 200 8.65 -9.59 -4.83
CA TYR A 200 8.48 -8.21 -4.41
C TYR A 200 7.29 -7.56 -5.11
N LEU A 201 6.83 -6.46 -4.56
CA LEU A 201 5.72 -5.70 -5.11
C LEU A 201 6.23 -4.70 -6.16
N SER A 202 5.91 -4.91 -7.44
CA SER A 202 6.37 -4.04 -8.54
C SER A 202 5.36 -2.99 -8.97
N ALA A 203 4.06 -3.17 -8.66
CA ALA A 203 3.04 -2.13 -8.81
C ALA A 203 1.94 -2.30 -7.78
N LEU A 204 1.31 -1.18 -7.40
CA LEU A 204 0.20 -1.18 -6.43
C LEU A 204 -0.79 -0.06 -6.76
N SER A 205 -2.07 -0.41 -6.76
CA SER A 205 -3.15 0.56 -6.84
C SER A 205 -4.22 0.25 -5.81
N ARG A 206 -4.55 1.20 -4.94
CA ARG A 206 -5.67 1.04 -4.01
C ARG A 206 -6.98 1.32 -4.70
N THR A 207 -7.81 0.28 -4.85
CA THR A 207 -9.08 0.30 -5.58
C THR A 207 -10.27 0.64 -4.69
N SER A 208 -10.17 0.40 -3.36
CA SER A 208 -11.15 0.85 -2.39
C SER A 208 -10.54 1.18 -1.03
N SER A 209 -11.21 2.04 -0.27
CA SER A 209 -10.92 2.33 1.13
C SER A 209 -12.24 2.44 1.88
N GLY A 210 -12.71 1.33 2.43
CA GLY A 210 -14.04 1.20 2.99
C GLY A 210 -15.12 1.35 1.94
N LYS A 211 -15.98 2.34 2.18
CA LYS A 211 -17.07 2.67 1.25
C LYS A 211 -16.65 3.61 0.12
N VAL A 212 -15.40 4.08 0.12
CA VAL A 212 -14.88 4.97 -0.92
C VAL A 212 -14.27 4.13 -2.01
N ASP A 213 -14.80 4.22 -3.21
CA ASP A 213 -14.32 3.62 -4.44
C ASP A 213 -13.80 4.70 -5.41
N ARG A 214 -13.31 4.29 -6.58
CA ARG A 214 -12.72 5.20 -7.56
C ARG A 214 -13.75 6.17 -8.14
N SER A 215 -15.01 5.79 -8.25
CA SER A 215 -16.09 6.64 -8.78
C SER A 215 -16.38 7.84 -7.86
N SER A 216 -16.03 7.72 -6.58
CA SER A 216 -16.18 8.75 -5.56
C SER A 216 -14.93 9.64 -5.41
N CYS A 217 -13.91 9.44 -6.24
CA CYS A 217 -12.66 10.17 -6.15
C CYS A 217 -12.52 11.20 -7.27
N MET A 218 -11.84 12.30 -6.97
CA MET A 218 -11.40 13.27 -7.95
C MET A 218 -9.88 13.16 -8.16
N SER A 219 -9.43 13.53 -9.33
CA SER A 219 -8.01 13.71 -9.63
C SER A 219 -7.48 15.00 -9.01
N LEU A 220 -6.16 15.11 -8.90
CA LEU A 220 -5.54 16.38 -8.45
C LEU A 220 -5.75 17.53 -9.42
N SER A 221 -5.92 17.23 -10.72
CA SER A 221 -6.20 18.25 -11.73
C SER A 221 -7.62 18.82 -11.62
N GLU A 222 -8.59 18.01 -11.26
CA GLU A 222 -9.98 18.45 -11.00
C GLU A 222 -10.07 19.28 -9.70
N LEU A 223 -9.23 18.97 -8.71
CA LEU A 223 -9.17 19.72 -7.45
C LEU A 223 -8.63 21.15 -7.64
N GLU A 224 -7.77 21.38 -8.64
CA GLU A 224 -7.11 22.67 -8.91
C GLU A 224 -7.95 23.60 -9.81
N GLN A 225 -9.09 23.15 -10.33
CA GLN A 225 -10.07 23.92 -11.12
C GLN A 225 -11.10 24.61 -10.20
#